data_33e9b12fa290b1f430b52dc598fca08f
#
_entry.id   33e9b12fa290b1f430b52dc598fca08f
#
_cell.length_a   1.000
_cell.length_b   1.000
_cell.length_c   1.000
_cell.angle_alpha   90.00
_cell.angle_beta   90.00
_cell.angle_gamma   90.00
#
_symmetry.space_group_name_H-M   'P 1'
#
loop_
_entity.id
_entity.type
_entity.pdbx_description
1 polymer ?
#
loop_
_entity_poly.entity_id
_entity_poly.type
_entity_poly.pdbx_seq_one_letter_code
_entity_poly.pdbx_strand_id
1 'polypeptide(L)'
;MIRHLKSLLRRSALTMRTLFVLTHDAVRFLRGSGMLRAASFEARQARWLMTAHRLEKGMALRAPRPGFGTDAAAQLQQQLDAAAPDARRDWAWQSAHRTLQRHRLHLGGRDIALPQDRWSRDELQAAAQSGFESLVTSRRSVRQFAGGPLPPRWLEQAVKLALHSPSVCNRSGARVWAATDPLLRQRMLTHQNGHHGFASDASALLVITVRPAVFHSPEERHQGWIDGGLFAMTLIHALHHQGLGTCCLNWCASPRVDALFKREAGLPRDDMVVMLLAVGNLPPHYTVAHSPRRPLHEALQWLDAPPDQAESRSLSPCVS
;
A
#
# COMPACT_ATOMS: atom_id res chain seq x y z
N MET A 1 -38.58 -26.84 20.63
CA MET A 1 -39.17 -25.49 20.35
C MET A 1 -38.42 -24.36 21.05
N ILE A 2 -38.25 -24.34 22.37
CA ILE A 2 -37.59 -23.27 23.14
C ILE A 2 -36.11 -23.02 22.71
N ARG A 3 -35.34 -24.08 22.50
CA ARG A 3 -33.92 -23.96 22.03
C ARG A 3 -33.82 -23.33 20.64
N HIS A 4 -34.71 -23.67 19.73
CA HIS A 4 -34.75 -23.13 18.38
C HIS A 4 -35.14 -21.65 18.39
N LEU A 5 -36.14 -21.27 19.17
CA LEU A 5 -36.54 -19.85 19.33
C LEU A 5 -35.40 -19.00 19.93
N LYS A 6 -34.71 -19.50 20.98
CA LYS A 6 -33.52 -18.83 21.54
C LYS A 6 -32.40 -18.67 20.53
N SER A 7 -32.18 -19.67 19.65
CA SER A 7 -31.20 -19.57 18.57
C SER A 7 -31.55 -18.50 17.54
N LEU A 8 -32.83 -18.44 17.13
CA LEU A 8 -33.32 -17.41 16.19
C LEU A 8 -33.20 -16.00 16.79
N LEU A 9 -33.59 -15.80 18.03
CA LEU A 9 -33.46 -14.51 18.72
C LEU A 9 -32.00 -14.08 18.84
N ARG A 10 -31.08 -15.00 19.17
CA ARG A 10 -29.64 -14.71 19.20
C ARG A 10 -29.11 -14.32 17.82
N ARG A 11 -29.52 -14.99 16.74
CA ARG A 11 -29.14 -14.66 15.37
C ARG A 11 -29.64 -13.28 14.96
N SER A 12 -30.92 -12.99 15.25
CA SER A 12 -31.51 -11.67 14.98
C SER A 12 -30.80 -10.54 15.73
N ALA A 13 -30.52 -10.75 17.03
CA ALA A 13 -29.77 -9.78 17.84
C ALA A 13 -28.34 -9.56 17.30
N LEU A 14 -27.64 -10.63 16.87
CA LEU A 14 -26.32 -10.53 16.26
C LEU A 14 -26.36 -9.78 14.93
N THR A 15 -27.37 -10.06 14.10
CA THR A 15 -27.55 -9.36 12.81
C THR A 15 -27.78 -7.86 13.02
N MET A 16 -28.69 -7.51 13.94
CA MET A 16 -28.99 -6.11 14.27
C MET A 16 -27.74 -5.38 14.81
N ARG A 17 -26.99 -6.04 15.71
CA ARG A 17 -25.72 -5.51 16.23
C ARG A 17 -24.70 -5.30 15.12
N THR A 18 -24.58 -6.25 14.21
CA THR A 18 -23.65 -6.15 13.04
C THR A 18 -24.06 -4.98 12.13
N LEU A 19 -25.35 -4.85 11.79
CA LEU A 19 -25.87 -3.74 11.00
C LEU A 19 -25.60 -2.38 11.66
N PHE A 20 -25.85 -2.27 12.97
CA PHE A 20 -25.56 -1.06 13.73
C PHE A 20 -24.06 -0.69 13.65
N VAL A 21 -23.17 -1.66 13.89
CA VAL A 21 -21.72 -1.45 13.83
C VAL A 21 -21.27 -1.05 12.43
N LEU A 22 -21.78 -1.71 11.38
CA LEU A 22 -21.48 -1.37 9.99
C LEU A 22 -21.98 0.04 9.62
N THR A 23 -23.19 0.39 10.05
CA THR A 23 -23.76 1.73 9.83
C THR A 23 -22.93 2.79 10.54
N HIS A 24 -22.56 2.54 11.79
CA HIS A 24 -21.70 3.44 12.56
C HIS A 24 -20.34 3.63 11.86
N ASP A 25 -19.71 2.57 11.35
CA ASP A 25 -18.46 2.69 10.62
C ASP A 25 -18.62 3.44 9.32
N ALA A 26 -19.66 3.17 8.55
CA ALA A 26 -19.94 3.91 7.34
C ALA A 26 -20.09 5.42 7.62
N VAL A 27 -20.86 5.78 8.64
CA VAL A 27 -21.05 7.18 9.05
C VAL A 27 -19.72 7.79 9.53
N ARG A 28 -18.95 7.09 10.35
CA ARG A 28 -17.63 7.54 10.81
C ARG A 28 -16.69 7.77 9.65
N PHE A 29 -16.60 6.81 8.73
CA PHE A 29 -15.77 6.90 7.53
C PHE A 29 -16.18 8.08 6.65
N LEU A 30 -17.47 8.22 6.35
CA LEU A 30 -17.99 9.34 5.55
C LEU A 30 -17.68 10.69 6.19
N ARG A 31 -17.87 10.83 7.51
CA ARG A 31 -17.58 12.07 8.23
C ARG A 31 -16.08 12.39 8.32
N GLY A 32 -15.23 11.38 8.44
CA GLY A 32 -13.77 11.52 8.57
C GLY A 32 -13.01 11.55 7.27
N SER A 33 -13.57 11.00 6.19
CA SER A 33 -12.89 10.86 4.91
C SER A 33 -12.77 12.18 4.16
N GLY A 34 -11.77 12.27 3.32
CA GLY A 34 -11.60 13.38 2.38
C GLY A 34 -12.72 13.51 1.33
N MET A 35 -13.64 12.54 1.27
CA MET A 35 -14.80 12.59 0.37
C MET A 35 -15.78 13.70 0.77
N LEU A 36 -16.16 13.78 2.06
CA LEU A 36 -17.05 14.82 2.57
C LEU A 36 -16.29 15.99 3.19
N ARG A 37 -15.06 15.81 3.61
CA ARG A 37 -14.16 16.85 4.14
C ARG A 37 -13.12 17.30 3.13
N ALA A 38 -13.51 17.45 1.87
CA ALA A 38 -12.60 17.80 0.77
C ALA A 38 -11.81 19.10 1.01
N ALA A 39 -12.29 20.00 1.85
CA ALA A 39 -11.65 21.27 2.19
C ALA A 39 -10.63 21.16 3.33
N SER A 40 -10.54 20.03 4.06
CA SER A 40 -9.53 19.91 5.13
C SER A 40 -8.12 19.93 4.57
N PHE A 41 -7.17 20.38 5.38
CA PHE A 41 -5.77 20.46 4.96
C PHE A 41 -5.20 19.09 4.64
N GLU A 42 -5.48 18.08 5.47
CA GLU A 42 -5.06 16.70 5.29
C GLU A 42 -5.62 16.09 3.99
N ALA A 43 -6.87 16.38 3.67
CA ALA A 43 -7.47 15.91 2.42
C ALA A 43 -6.84 16.59 1.19
N ARG A 44 -6.39 17.83 1.31
CA ARG A 44 -5.61 18.51 0.26
C ARG A 44 -4.22 17.90 0.10
N GLN A 45 -3.49 17.70 1.20
CA GLN A 45 -2.20 17.01 1.19
C GLN A 45 -2.32 15.64 0.50
N ALA A 46 -3.31 14.84 0.90
CA ALA A 46 -3.54 13.52 0.33
C ALA A 46 -3.79 13.58 -1.19
N ARG A 47 -4.54 14.57 -1.69
CA ARG A 47 -4.77 14.75 -3.12
C ARG A 47 -3.50 15.13 -3.88
N TRP A 48 -2.68 16.07 -3.36
CA TRP A 48 -1.40 16.43 -3.97
C TRP A 48 -0.49 15.21 -4.10
N LEU A 49 -0.32 14.47 -3.01
CA LEU A 49 0.52 13.27 -2.99
C LEU A 49 -0.01 12.17 -3.91
N MET A 50 -1.32 11.95 -3.94
CA MET A 50 -1.94 10.95 -4.81
C MET A 50 -1.71 11.29 -6.30
N THR A 51 -1.90 12.55 -6.68
CA THR A 51 -1.73 12.98 -8.07
C THR A 51 -0.25 12.99 -8.45
N ALA A 52 0.65 13.46 -7.57
CA ALA A 52 2.09 13.39 -7.76
C ALA A 52 2.58 11.94 -7.92
N HIS A 53 2.11 11.03 -7.05
CA HIS A 53 2.48 9.62 -7.13
C HIS A 53 2.06 8.93 -8.44
N ARG A 54 0.94 9.36 -9.05
CA ARG A 54 0.56 8.88 -10.40
C ARG A 54 1.62 9.24 -11.44
N LEU A 55 2.19 10.45 -11.37
CA LEU A 55 3.28 10.89 -12.25
C LEU A 55 4.57 10.10 -11.98
N GLU A 56 4.95 9.96 -10.70
CA GLU A 56 6.14 9.19 -10.31
C GLU A 56 6.10 7.75 -10.81
N LYS A 57 4.96 7.09 -10.63
CA LYS A 57 4.79 5.71 -11.11
C LYS A 57 5.03 5.58 -12.61
N GLY A 58 4.50 6.51 -13.38
CA GLY A 58 4.66 6.46 -14.83
C GLY A 58 6.08 6.79 -15.29
N MET A 59 6.73 7.76 -14.66
CA MET A 59 8.15 8.05 -14.95
C MET A 59 9.08 6.88 -14.60
N ALA A 60 8.66 5.99 -13.68
CA ALA A 60 9.41 4.80 -13.31
C ALA A 60 9.10 3.56 -14.21
N LEU A 61 8.25 3.69 -15.22
CA LEU A 61 8.02 2.62 -16.19
C LEU A 61 9.16 2.57 -17.21
N ARG A 62 9.46 1.37 -17.70
CA ARG A 62 10.47 1.17 -18.75
C ARG A 62 10.11 1.90 -20.05
N ALA A 63 8.84 1.89 -20.42
CA ALA A 63 8.31 2.51 -21.62
C ALA A 63 6.97 3.21 -21.30
N PRO A 64 7.02 4.43 -20.75
CA PRO A 64 5.80 5.20 -20.54
C PRO A 64 5.16 5.56 -21.89
N ARG A 65 3.83 5.61 -21.93
CA ARG A 65 3.11 6.02 -23.14
C ARG A 65 3.48 7.45 -23.54
N PRO A 66 3.56 7.77 -24.84
CA PRO A 66 3.71 9.16 -25.31
C PRO A 66 2.64 10.07 -24.65
N GLY A 67 3.05 11.23 -24.14
CA GLY A 67 2.15 12.14 -23.43
C GLY A 67 1.66 11.63 -22.08
N PHE A 68 2.31 10.60 -21.52
CA PHE A 68 1.95 10.05 -20.20
C PHE A 68 1.83 11.16 -19.14
N GLY A 69 0.72 11.13 -18.42
CA GLY A 69 0.54 11.98 -17.24
C GLY A 69 0.21 13.45 -17.53
N THR A 70 -0.01 13.85 -18.78
CA THR A 70 -0.31 15.25 -19.14
C THR A 70 -1.51 15.78 -18.36
N ASP A 71 -2.64 15.03 -18.33
CA ASP A 71 -3.85 15.43 -17.59
C ASP A 71 -3.61 15.46 -16.09
N ALA A 72 -2.88 14.45 -15.56
CA ALA A 72 -2.54 14.40 -14.15
C ALA A 72 -1.61 15.57 -13.76
N ALA A 73 -0.68 15.95 -14.63
CA ALA A 73 0.20 17.11 -14.43
C ALA A 73 -0.57 18.43 -14.45
N ALA A 74 -1.52 18.60 -15.37
CA ALA A 74 -2.40 19.77 -15.43
C ALA A 74 -3.28 19.84 -14.17
N GLN A 75 -3.86 18.73 -13.75
CA GLN A 75 -4.64 18.62 -12.51
C GLN A 75 -3.78 18.97 -11.29
N LEU A 76 -2.56 18.44 -11.20
CA LEU A 76 -1.65 18.75 -10.10
C LEU A 76 -1.25 20.20 -10.06
N GLN A 77 -0.94 20.79 -11.21
CA GLN A 77 -0.64 22.22 -11.31
C GLN A 77 -1.79 23.07 -10.76
N GLN A 78 -3.02 22.81 -11.22
CA GLN A 78 -4.21 23.51 -10.73
C GLN A 78 -4.39 23.36 -9.21
N GLN A 79 -4.19 22.17 -8.67
CA GLN A 79 -4.28 21.92 -7.24
C GLN A 79 -3.22 22.69 -6.43
N LEU A 80 -1.99 22.78 -6.94
CA LEU A 80 -0.90 23.49 -6.28
C LEU A 80 -1.06 25.01 -6.37
N ASP A 81 -1.57 25.53 -7.49
CA ASP A 81 -1.83 26.96 -7.69
C ASP A 81 -2.98 27.45 -6.80
N ALA A 82 -3.99 26.60 -6.57
CA ALA A 82 -5.10 26.90 -5.67
C ALA A 82 -4.72 26.81 -4.17
N ALA A 83 -3.48 26.41 -3.84
CA ALA A 83 -3.02 26.34 -2.47
C ALA A 83 -2.70 27.72 -1.91
N ALA A 84 -3.08 27.96 -0.65
CA ALA A 84 -2.74 29.19 0.06
C ALA A 84 -1.19 29.36 0.18
N PRO A 85 -0.67 30.60 0.25
CA PRO A 85 0.77 30.84 0.26
C PRO A 85 1.53 30.14 1.38
N ASP A 86 0.95 29.98 2.55
CA ASP A 86 1.50 29.26 3.70
C ASP A 86 1.63 27.76 3.45
N ALA A 87 0.70 27.18 2.70
CA ALA A 87 0.73 25.76 2.32
C ALA A 87 1.95 25.40 1.43
N ARG A 88 2.59 26.37 0.79
CA ARG A 88 3.81 26.15 -0.01
C ARG A 88 5.03 25.74 0.83
N ARG A 89 4.99 25.98 2.13
CA ARG A 89 6.00 25.51 3.09
C ARG A 89 5.79 24.06 3.51
N ASP A 90 4.62 23.53 3.23
CA ASP A 90 4.26 22.15 3.56
C ASP A 90 5.06 21.13 2.74
N TRP A 91 5.50 20.06 3.37
CA TRP A 91 6.32 19.03 2.76
C TRP A 91 5.61 18.31 1.59
N ALA A 92 4.29 18.10 1.70
CA ALA A 92 3.51 17.42 0.66
C ALA A 92 3.35 18.32 -0.57
N TRP A 93 3.13 19.64 -0.36
CA TRP A 93 3.12 20.61 -1.44
C TRP A 93 4.47 20.65 -2.16
N GLN A 94 5.57 20.78 -1.40
CA GLN A 94 6.92 20.81 -1.95
C GLN A 94 7.28 19.52 -2.71
N SER A 95 6.89 18.37 -2.16
CA SER A 95 7.10 17.09 -2.80
C SER A 95 6.33 16.98 -4.12
N ALA A 96 5.05 17.33 -4.11
CA ALA A 96 4.21 17.34 -5.30
C ALA A 96 4.72 18.32 -6.37
N HIS A 97 5.15 19.50 -5.96
CA HIS A 97 5.72 20.51 -6.86
C HIS A 97 7.02 20.00 -7.52
N ARG A 98 7.95 19.42 -6.75
CA ARG A 98 9.16 18.79 -7.32
C ARG A 98 8.83 17.67 -8.31
N THR A 99 7.86 16.83 -8.00
CA THR A 99 7.42 15.76 -8.91
C THR A 99 6.86 16.32 -10.21
N LEU A 100 6.08 17.39 -10.14
CA LEU A 100 5.55 18.06 -11.33
C LEU A 100 6.68 18.66 -12.21
N GLN A 101 7.69 19.27 -11.59
CA GLN A 101 8.86 19.78 -12.31
C GLN A 101 9.63 18.64 -13.01
N ARG A 102 9.85 17.53 -12.31
CA ARG A 102 10.51 16.33 -12.88
C ARG A 102 9.73 15.78 -14.08
N HIS A 103 8.40 15.70 -13.96
CA HIS A 103 7.56 15.22 -15.06
C HIS A 103 7.68 16.11 -16.31
N ARG A 104 7.75 17.42 -16.16
CA ARG A 104 7.98 18.35 -17.29
C ARG A 104 9.33 18.11 -17.96
N LEU A 105 10.39 17.89 -17.18
CA LEU A 105 11.71 17.56 -17.72
C LEU A 105 11.70 16.22 -18.45
N HIS A 106 10.97 15.23 -17.90
CA HIS A 106 10.81 13.92 -18.53
C HIS A 106 10.13 13.99 -19.90
N LEU A 107 9.05 14.78 -20.03
CA LEU A 107 8.41 15.01 -21.31
C LEU A 107 9.34 15.70 -22.33
N GLY A 108 10.29 16.50 -21.86
CA GLY A 108 11.33 17.11 -22.67
C GLY A 108 12.51 16.17 -23.00
N GLY A 109 12.41 14.89 -22.72
CA GLY A 109 13.44 13.88 -23.00
C GLY A 109 14.66 13.94 -22.08
N ARG A 110 14.59 14.70 -20.98
CA ARG A 110 15.69 14.78 -20.01
C ARG A 110 15.68 13.60 -19.05
N ASP A 111 16.85 13.12 -18.70
CA ASP A 111 17.01 12.17 -17.61
C ASP A 111 16.70 12.84 -16.27
N ILE A 112 15.66 12.34 -15.61
CA ILE A 112 15.10 12.93 -14.38
C ILE A 112 15.25 12.03 -13.16
N ALA A 113 15.76 10.81 -13.32
CA ALA A 113 15.93 9.90 -12.22
C ALA A 113 17.03 10.44 -11.29
N LEU A 114 16.69 10.65 -10.03
CA LEU A 114 17.67 11.02 -9.01
C LEU A 114 18.57 9.82 -8.71
N PRO A 115 19.81 10.02 -8.25
CA PRO A 115 20.70 8.91 -7.90
C PRO A 115 20.04 7.87 -6.98
N GLN A 116 19.28 8.31 -5.98
CA GLN A 116 18.55 7.45 -5.04
C GLN A 116 17.34 6.70 -5.64
N ASP A 117 16.92 7.06 -6.85
CA ASP A 117 15.83 6.39 -7.58
C ASP A 117 16.35 5.29 -8.52
N ARG A 118 17.67 5.22 -8.71
CA ARG A 118 18.37 4.23 -9.54
C ARG A 118 18.94 3.14 -8.67
N TRP A 119 18.70 1.93 -9.07
CA TRP A 119 19.20 0.74 -8.36
C TRP A 119 19.75 -0.25 -9.36
N SER A 120 20.88 -0.83 -9.04
CA SER A 120 21.28 -2.10 -9.62
C SER A 120 20.70 -3.23 -8.79
N ARG A 121 20.53 -4.38 -9.41
CA ARG A 121 20.12 -5.60 -8.68
C ARG A 121 21.08 -5.92 -7.54
N ASP A 122 22.39 -5.81 -7.82
CA ASP A 122 23.42 -6.21 -6.86
C ASP A 122 23.45 -5.27 -5.64
N GLU A 123 23.31 -3.96 -5.83
CA GLU A 123 23.17 -2.99 -4.73
C GLU A 123 21.95 -3.27 -3.86
N LEU A 124 20.80 -3.56 -4.48
CA LEU A 124 19.59 -3.88 -3.73
C LEU A 124 19.73 -5.16 -2.93
N GLN A 125 20.31 -6.21 -3.53
CA GLN A 125 20.51 -7.50 -2.88
C GLN A 125 21.47 -7.38 -1.69
N ALA A 126 22.60 -6.67 -1.85
CA ALA A 126 23.54 -6.41 -0.77
C ALA A 126 22.88 -5.65 0.38
N ALA A 127 22.13 -4.59 0.09
CA ALA A 127 21.41 -3.83 1.09
C ALA A 127 20.35 -4.67 1.82
N ALA A 128 19.62 -5.53 1.09
CA ALA A 128 18.58 -6.39 1.66
C ALA A 128 19.12 -7.47 2.62
N GLN A 129 20.40 -7.81 2.53
CA GLN A 129 21.07 -8.83 3.37
C GLN A 129 21.86 -8.25 4.54
N SER A 130 22.05 -6.94 4.60
CA SER A 130 22.99 -6.29 5.54
C SER A 130 22.40 -5.94 6.91
N GLY A 131 21.16 -6.32 7.21
CA GLY A 131 20.49 -6.07 8.50
C GLY A 131 19.12 -5.42 8.37
N PHE A 132 18.39 -5.31 9.50
CA PHE A 132 16.99 -4.90 9.50
C PHE A 132 16.78 -3.48 8.96
N GLU A 133 17.59 -2.51 9.39
CA GLU A 133 17.47 -1.12 8.93
C GLU A 133 17.67 -1.02 7.41
N SER A 134 18.71 -1.65 6.89
CA SER A 134 18.99 -1.70 5.45
C SER A 134 17.90 -2.45 4.68
N LEU A 135 17.37 -3.55 5.22
CA LEU A 135 16.26 -4.28 4.63
C LEU A 135 15.03 -3.39 4.48
N VAL A 136 14.67 -2.64 5.51
CA VAL A 136 13.49 -1.76 5.50
C VAL A 136 13.71 -0.55 4.59
N THR A 137 14.88 0.08 4.68
CA THR A 137 15.16 1.32 3.95
C THR A 137 15.47 1.09 2.47
N SER A 138 15.99 -0.07 2.08
CA SER A 138 16.24 -0.44 0.68
C SER A 138 15.01 -0.96 -0.06
N ARG A 139 14.01 -1.50 0.64
CA ARG A 139 12.80 -2.02 0.00
C ARG A 139 12.08 -0.93 -0.82
N ARG A 140 11.79 -1.25 -2.08
CA ARG A 140 11.07 -0.37 -3.03
C ARG A 140 9.90 -1.09 -3.68
N SER A 141 8.91 -0.34 -4.15
CA SER A 141 7.88 -0.86 -5.06
C SER A 141 8.43 -0.90 -6.47
N VAL A 142 8.84 -2.09 -6.90
CA VAL A 142 9.47 -2.32 -8.21
C VAL A 142 8.39 -2.45 -9.27
N ARG A 143 8.58 -1.75 -10.39
CA ARG A 143 7.67 -1.77 -11.56
C ARG A 143 8.41 -2.09 -12.87
N GLN A 144 9.60 -2.64 -12.77
CA GLN A 144 10.37 -3.16 -13.89
C GLN A 144 10.86 -4.55 -13.50
N PHE A 145 10.34 -5.55 -14.14
CA PHE A 145 10.72 -6.94 -13.89
C PHE A 145 11.50 -7.50 -15.07
N ALA A 146 12.42 -8.41 -14.79
CA ALA A 146 13.20 -9.11 -15.83
C ALA A 146 12.41 -10.27 -16.48
N GLY A 147 11.25 -10.61 -15.89
CA GLY A 147 10.52 -11.81 -16.29
C GLY A 147 11.18 -13.12 -15.81
N GLY A 148 10.82 -14.22 -16.47
CA GLY A 148 11.33 -15.53 -16.15
C GLY A 148 10.65 -16.20 -14.95
N PRO A 149 10.86 -17.51 -14.75
CA PRO A 149 10.26 -18.25 -13.66
C PRO A 149 10.92 -17.91 -12.31
N LEU A 150 10.14 -18.08 -11.22
CA LEU A 150 10.66 -18.09 -9.86
C LEU A 150 10.71 -19.54 -9.35
N PRO A 151 11.80 -19.95 -8.70
CA PRO A 151 11.83 -21.23 -8.01
C PRO A 151 10.75 -21.27 -6.91
N PRO A 152 9.87 -22.27 -6.86
CA PRO A 152 8.79 -22.36 -5.86
C PRO A 152 9.30 -22.22 -4.43
N ARG A 153 10.49 -22.77 -4.14
CA ARG A 153 11.13 -22.70 -2.81
C ARG A 153 11.30 -21.27 -2.28
N TRP A 154 11.47 -20.27 -3.15
CA TRP A 154 11.63 -18.89 -2.72
C TRP A 154 10.31 -18.32 -2.19
N LEU A 155 9.20 -18.61 -2.87
CA LEU A 155 7.87 -18.23 -2.38
C LEU A 155 7.53 -18.97 -1.08
N GLU A 156 7.83 -20.27 -1.01
CA GLU A 156 7.60 -21.07 0.18
C GLU A 156 8.40 -20.57 1.40
N GLN A 157 9.68 -20.24 1.22
CA GLN A 157 10.50 -19.66 2.28
C GLN A 157 9.98 -18.30 2.75
N ALA A 158 9.58 -17.43 1.80
CA ALA A 158 9.03 -16.14 2.13
C ALA A 158 7.70 -16.26 2.91
N VAL A 159 6.84 -17.19 2.51
CA VAL A 159 5.58 -17.48 3.23
C VAL A 159 5.85 -18.05 4.62
N LYS A 160 6.83 -18.97 4.78
CA LYS A 160 7.24 -19.47 6.10
C LYS A 160 7.64 -18.34 7.04
N LEU A 161 8.42 -17.38 6.56
CA LEU A 161 8.79 -16.20 7.35
C LEU A 161 7.55 -15.33 7.67
N ALA A 162 6.65 -15.13 6.70
CA ALA A 162 5.44 -14.36 6.90
C ALA A 162 4.49 -14.98 7.94
N LEU A 163 4.51 -16.29 8.13
CA LEU A 163 3.72 -16.98 9.16
C LEU A 163 4.13 -16.60 10.60
N HIS A 164 5.31 -15.99 10.80
CA HIS A 164 5.71 -15.44 12.10
C HIS A 164 5.09 -14.06 12.40
N SER A 165 4.34 -13.48 11.46
CA SER A 165 3.61 -12.24 11.75
C SER A 165 2.59 -12.45 12.84
N PRO A 166 2.45 -11.49 13.78
CA PRO A 166 1.42 -11.58 14.80
C PRO A 166 0.02 -11.52 14.17
N SER A 167 -0.91 -12.20 14.79
CA SER A 167 -2.34 -12.12 14.46
C SER A 167 -3.15 -12.08 15.74
N VAL A 168 -4.37 -11.56 15.68
CA VAL A 168 -5.23 -11.50 16.85
C VAL A 168 -5.39 -12.89 17.46
N CYS A 169 -5.07 -13.02 18.76
CA CYS A 169 -5.08 -14.30 19.49
C CYS A 169 -4.35 -15.45 18.76
N ASN A 170 -3.36 -15.12 17.93
CA ASN A 170 -2.58 -16.08 17.11
C ASN A 170 -3.45 -16.99 16.21
N ARG A 171 -4.61 -16.48 15.71
CA ARG A 171 -5.54 -17.27 14.91
C ARG A 171 -5.14 -17.45 13.45
N SER A 172 -4.10 -16.71 12.99
CA SER A 172 -3.41 -16.91 11.71
C SER A 172 -4.33 -17.09 10.49
N GLY A 173 -5.27 -16.15 10.32
CA GLY A 173 -6.27 -16.18 9.23
C GLY A 173 -5.70 -15.91 7.83
N ALA A 174 -4.50 -15.34 7.72
CA ALA A 174 -3.89 -14.96 6.45
C ALA A 174 -3.53 -16.17 5.57
N ARG A 175 -3.70 -16.01 4.25
CA ARG A 175 -3.35 -17.00 3.21
C ARG A 175 -2.72 -16.31 2.02
N VAL A 176 -1.88 -17.05 1.29
CA VAL A 176 -1.30 -16.61 0.02
C VAL A 176 -1.71 -17.58 -1.07
N TRP A 177 -2.20 -17.03 -2.16
CA TRP A 177 -2.52 -17.75 -3.39
C TRP A 177 -1.56 -17.27 -4.47
N ALA A 178 -0.76 -18.17 -5.02
CA ALA A 178 0.28 -17.83 -5.99
C ALA A 178 -0.15 -18.24 -7.41
N ALA A 179 -0.19 -17.28 -8.32
CA ALA A 179 -0.36 -17.51 -9.73
C ALA A 179 0.98 -17.29 -10.45
N THR A 180 1.56 -18.35 -11.00
CA THR A 180 2.80 -18.32 -11.81
C THR A 180 2.53 -18.52 -13.30
N ASP A 181 1.41 -19.13 -13.66
CA ASP A 181 0.98 -19.26 -15.05
C ASP A 181 0.67 -17.90 -15.66
N PRO A 182 1.27 -17.54 -16.81
CA PRO A 182 1.11 -16.24 -17.44
C PRO A 182 -0.34 -15.90 -17.83
N LEU A 183 -1.09 -16.89 -18.32
CA LEU A 183 -2.48 -16.68 -18.76
C LEU A 183 -3.40 -16.47 -17.56
N LEU A 184 -3.18 -17.21 -16.47
CA LEU A 184 -3.92 -17.01 -15.23
C LEU A 184 -3.62 -15.63 -14.65
N ARG A 185 -2.35 -15.22 -14.57
CA ARG A 185 -1.96 -13.88 -14.09
C ARG A 185 -2.62 -12.77 -14.91
N GLN A 186 -2.59 -12.89 -16.25
CA GLN A 186 -3.20 -11.91 -17.13
C GLN A 186 -4.71 -11.79 -16.88
N ARG A 187 -5.43 -12.91 -16.77
CA ARG A 187 -6.86 -12.92 -16.43
C ARG A 187 -7.13 -12.26 -15.09
N MET A 188 -6.38 -12.60 -14.06
CA MET A 188 -6.54 -12.01 -12.74
C MET A 188 -6.30 -10.50 -12.74
N LEU A 189 -5.31 -10.03 -13.50
CA LEU A 189 -4.98 -8.61 -13.61
C LEU A 189 -6.07 -7.79 -14.30
N THR A 190 -6.95 -8.36 -15.12
CA THR A 190 -8.08 -7.62 -15.74
C THR A 190 -9.03 -7.00 -14.70
N HIS A 191 -9.04 -7.53 -13.48
CA HIS A 191 -9.87 -7.04 -12.37
C HIS A 191 -9.17 -5.99 -11.50
N GLN A 192 -7.88 -5.68 -11.77
CA GLN A 192 -7.07 -4.80 -10.95
C GLN A 192 -6.65 -3.54 -11.72
N ASN A 193 -6.91 -2.35 -11.17
CA ASN A 193 -6.76 -1.09 -11.91
C ASN A 193 -5.32 -0.49 -11.89
N GLY A 194 -4.43 -0.95 -11.01
CA GLY A 194 -3.12 -0.33 -10.80
C GLY A 194 -1.93 -1.09 -11.41
N HIS A 195 -2.18 -2.09 -12.25
CA HIS A 195 -1.18 -3.03 -12.76
C HIS A 195 -0.56 -2.64 -14.11
N HIS A 196 -1.20 -1.72 -14.82
CA HIS A 196 -0.87 -1.44 -16.22
C HIS A 196 0.58 -0.99 -16.42
N GLY A 197 1.21 -1.56 -17.44
CA GLY A 197 2.55 -1.19 -17.90
C GLY A 197 3.70 -1.90 -17.18
N PHE A 198 3.43 -2.82 -16.22
CA PHE A 198 4.52 -3.52 -15.53
C PHE A 198 4.18 -4.92 -14.98
N ALA A 199 2.95 -5.17 -14.52
CA ALA A 199 2.66 -6.41 -13.79
C ALA A 199 2.57 -7.64 -14.70
N SER A 200 2.44 -7.48 -16.03
CA SER A 200 2.56 -8.56 -17.02
C SER A 200 3.92 -9.23 -16.98
N ASP A 201 4.98 -8.45 -16.72
CA ASP A 201 6.37 -8.90 -16.70
C ASP A 201 6.78 -9.52 -15.35
N ALA A 202 5.94 -9.42 -14.33
CA ALA A 202 6.18 -10.07 -13.04
C ALA A 202 6.19 -11.60 -13.23
N SER A 203 7.03 -12.29 -12.47
CA SER A 203 7.15 -13.75 -12.51
C SER A 203 5.99 -14.47 -11.81
N ALA A 204 5.40 -13.83 -10.81
CA ALA A 204 4.24 -14.31 -10.06
C ALA A 204 3.31 -13.17 -9.66
N LEU A 205 2.03 -13.50 -9.49
CA LEU A 205 1.04 -12.66 -8.85
C LEU A 205 0.56 -13.39 -7.59
N LEU A 206 0.80 -12.81 -6.42
CA LEU A 206 0.33 -13.34 -5.16
C LEU A 206 -0.96 -12.61 -4.76
N VAL A 207 -1.96 -13.35 -4.32
CA VAL A 207 -3.17 -12.80 -3.70
C VAL A 207 -3.09 -13.08 -2.20
N ILE A 208 -3.06 -12.03 -1.40
CA ILE A 208 -3.09 -12.13 0.06
C ILE A 208 -4.55 -12.05 0.48
N THR A 209 -5.03 -13.10 1.13
CA THR A 209 -6.39 -13.17 1.68
C THR A 209 -6.37 -13.42 3.17
N VAL A 210 -7.49 -13.11 3.84
CA VAL A 210 -7.73 -13.49 5.23
C VAL A 210 -9.07 -14.17 5.32
N ARG A 211 -9.13 -15.29 6.06
CA ARG A 211 -10.36 -16.01 6.34
C ARG A 211 -11.17 -15.33 7.44
N PRO A 212 -12.37 -14.81 7.15
CA PRO A 212 -13.19 -14.14 8.16
C PRO A 212 -13.73 -15.11 9.22
N ALA A 213 -13.75 -16.41 8.93
CA ALA A 213 -14.22 -17.44 9.89
C ALA A 213 -13.40 -17.51 11.20
N VAL A 214 -12.18 -16.92 11.21
CA VAL A 214 -11.36 -16.85 12.43
C VAL A 214 -11.81 -15.73 13.39
N PHE A 215 -12.75 -14.86 12.99
CA PHE A 215 -13.25 -13.75 13.81
C PHE A 215 -14.62 -14.09 14.39
N HIS A 216 -14.85 -13.73 15.65
CA HIS A 216 -16.01 -14.18 16.39
C HIS A 216 -16.93 -13.05 16.89
N SER A 217 -16.55 -11.78 16.66
CA SER A 217 -17.28 -10.62 17.16
C SER A 217 -17.36 -9.52 16.09
N PRO A 218 -18.46 -8.74 16.05
CA PRO A 218 -18.56 -7.58 15.15
C PRO A 218 -17.46 -6.53 15.36
N GLU A 219 -16.91 -6.45 16.55
CA GLU A 219 -15.79 -5.54 16.87
C GLU A 219 -14.51 -5.93 16.16
N GLU A 220 -14.36 -7.21 15.78
CA GLU A 220 -13.22 -7.73 15.02
C GLU A 220 -13.34 -7.54 13.50
N ARG A 221 -14.37 -6.88 12.99
CA ARG A 221 -14.64 -6.72 11.55
C ARG A 221 -13.49 -6.13 10.73
N HIS A 222 -12.61 -5.36 11.36
CA HIS A 222 -11.43 -4.78 10.71
C HIS A 222 -10.14 -5.57 10.97
N GLN A 223 -10.19 -6.55 11.85
CA GLN A 223 -9.00 -7.29 12.27
C GLN A 223 -8.35 -8.04 11.10
N GLY A 224 -9.15 -8.53 10.16
CA GLY A 224 -8.63 -9.19 8.97
C GLY A 224 -7.75 -8.30 8.10
N TRP A 225 -8.06 -7.01 8.00
CA TRP A 225 -7.23 -6.05 7.29
C TRP A 225 -5.92 -5.77 8.02
N ILE A 226 -5.97 -5.71 9.37
CA ILE A 226 -4.79 -5.52 10.21
C ILE A 226 -3.86 -6.73 10.11
N ASP A 227 -4.37 -7.93 10.41
CA ASP A 227 -3.59 -9.17 10.38
C ASP A 227 -3.03 -9.45 8.98
N GLY A 228 -3.86 -9.23 7.94
CA GLY A 228 -3.45 -9.39 6.55
C GLY A 228 -2.38 -8.38 6.12
N GLY A 229 -2.44 -7.13 6.61
CA GLY A 229 -1.43 -6.10 6.37
C GLY A 229 -0.09 -6.42 7.03
N LEU A 230 -0.11 -6.88 8.29
CA LEU A 230 1.08 -7.33 9.02
C LEU A 230 1.75 -8.51 8.29
N PHE A 231 0.95 -9.50 7.91
CA PHE A 231 1.42 -10.65 7.15
C PHE A 231 2.00 -10.23 5.79
N ALA A 232 1.30 -9.38 5.04
CA ALA A 232 1.75 -8.91 3.75
C ALA A 232 3.09 -8.17 3.84
N MET A 233 3.30 -7.33 4.87
CA MET A 233 4.55 -6.60 5.03
C MET A 233 5.72 -7.53 5.35
N THR A 234 5.53 -8.54 6.21
CA THR A 234 6.55 -9.55 6.48
C THR A 234 6.88 -10.35 5.22
N LEU A 235 5.86 -10.74 4.43
CA LEU A 235 6.06 -11.42 3.15
C LEU A 235 6.88 -10.57 2.16
N ILE A 236 6.58 -9.29 2.06
CA ILE A 236 7.31 -8.34 1.20
C ILE A 236 8.78 -8.24 1.62
N HIS A 237 9.06 -8.13 2.92
CA HIS A 237 10.43 -8.10 3.44
C HIS A 237 11.17 -9.41 3.17
N ALA A 238 10.50 -10.56 3.34
CA ALA A 238 11.08 -11.86 3.06
C ALA A 238 11.44 -12.04 1.58
N LEU A 239 10.57 -11.62 0.66
CA LEU A 239 10.84 -11.65 -0.77
C LEU A 239 11.96 -10.67 -1.15
N HIS A 240 11.98 -9.48 -0.55
CA HIS A 240 13.06 -8.51 -0.75
C HIS A 240 14.40 -9.04 -0.26
N HIS A 241 14.45 -9.68 0.92
CA HIS A 241 15.65 -10.34 1.45
C HIS A 241 16.22 -11.41 0.51
N GLN A 242 15.35 -12.07 -0.26
CA GLN A 242 15.75 -13.02 -1.30
C GLN A 242 16.18 -12.36 -2.62
N GLY A 243 16.21 -11.01 -2.69
CA GLY A 243 16.59 -10.27 -3.88
C GLY A 243 15.48 -10.16 -4.93
N LEU A 244 14.23 -10.39 -4.56
CA LEU A 244 13.09 -10.26 -5.46
C LEU A 244 12.48 -8.86 -5.42
N GLY A 245 12.06 -8.38 -6.59
CA GLY A 245 11.25 -7.18 -6.73
C GLY A 245 9.79 -7.44 -6.37
N THR A 246 9.18 -6.49 -5.67
CA THR A 246 7.75 -6.57 -5.31
C THR A 246 7.03 -5.25 -5.58
N CYS A 247 5.74 -5.32 -5.93
CA CYS A 247 4.85 -4.17 -5.98
C CYS A 247 3.46 -4.52 -5.46
N CYS A 248 3.05 -3.83 -4.39
CA CYS A 248 1.68 -3.94 -3.88
C CYS A 248 0.69 -3.38 -4.89
N LEU A 249 -0.38 -4.11 -5.11
CA LEU A 249 -1.54 -3.73 -5.90
C LEU A 249 -2.75 -3.73 -4.96
N ASN A 250 -3.29 -2.55 -4.69
CA ASN A 250 -4.42 -2.42 -3.78
C ASN A 250 -5.66 -3.14 -4.31
N TRP A 251 -6.53 -3.58 -3.41
CA TRP A 251 -7.79 -4.21 -3.77
C TRP A 251 -8.98 -3.33 -3.36
N CYS A 252 -9.29 -2.34 -4.21
CA CYS A 252 -10.44 -1.46 -4.06
C CYS A 252 -11.51 -1.83 -5.08
N ALA A 253 -11.93 -3.10 -5.07
CA ALA A 253 -12.91 -3.64 -6.00
C ALA A 253 -14.34 -3.48 -5.46
N SER A 254 -15.31 -3.29 -6.36
CA SER A 254 -16.72 -3.40 -6.00
C SER A 254 -17.06 -4.85 -5.61
N PRO A 255 -18.12 -5.09 -4.83
CA PRO A 255 -18.52 -6.46 -4.45
C PRO A 255 -18.74 -7.39 -5.66
N ARG A 256 -19.22 -6.85 -6.78
CA ARG A 256 -19.39 -7.62 -8.03
C ARG A 256 -18.05 -8.04 -8.63
N VAL A 257 -17.09 -7.13 -8.70
CA VAL A 257 -15.75 -7.40 -9.23
C VAL A 257 -15.00 -8.37 -8.31
N ASP A 258 -15.09 -8.19 -7.00
CA ASP A 258 -14.50 -9.09 -6.01
C ASP A 258 -15.02 -10.52 -6.14
N ALA A 259 -16.33 -10.70 -6.27
CA ALA A 259 -16.95 -12.02 -6.44
C ALA A 259 -16.53 -12.67 -7.77
N LEU A 260 -16.45 -11.91 -8.85
CA LEU A 260 -16.01 -12.39 -10.16
C LEU A 260 -14.56 -12.83 -10.14
N PHE A 261 -13.67 -11.99 -9.59
CA PHE A 261 -12.26 -12.28 -9.42
C PHE A 261 -12.02 -13.57 -8.62
N LYS A 262 -12.67 -13.69 -7.45
CA LYS A 262 -12.55 -14.90 -6.62
C LYS A 262 -12.97 -16.16 -7.37
N ARG A 263 -14.06 -16.09 -8.10
CA ARG A 263 -14.54 -17.23 -8.91
C ARG A 263 -13.53 -17.62 -9.98
N GLU A 264 -12.99 -16.65 -10.72
CA GLU A 264 -12.04 -16.89 -11.81
C GLU A 264 -10.66 -17.34 -11.29
N ALA A 265 -10.25 -16.87 -10.14
CA ALA A 265 -9.00 -17.26 -9.49
C ALA A 265 -9.12 -18.53 -8.64
N GLY A 266 -10.32 -19.14 -8.54
CA GLY A 266 -10.55 -20.32 -7.70
C GLY A 266 -10.41 -20.06 -6.20
N LEU A 267 -10.64 -18.83 -5.75
CA LEU A 267 -10.53 -18.43 -4.35
C LEU A 267 -11.83 -18.70 -3.59
N PRO A 268 -11.76 -19.00 -2.28
CA PRO A 268 -12.96 -19.11 -1.45
C PRO A 268 -13.77 -17.81 -1.48
N ARG A 269 -15.10 -17.96 -1.63
CA ARG A 269 -16.02 -16.82 -1.75
C ARG A 269 -15.94 -15.86 -0.57
N ASP A 270 -15.79 -16.40 0.63
CA ASP A 270 -15.84 -15.64 1.88
C ASP A 270 -14.49 -15.03 2.30
N ASP A 271 -13.38 -15.44 1.65
CA ASP A 271 -12.07 -14.88 1.95
C ASP A 271 -12.04 -13.37 1.64
N MET A 272 -11.44 -12.60 2.54
CA MET A 272 -11.20 -11.17 2.35
C MET A 272 -9.93 -10.99 1.54
N VAL A 273 -10.01 -10.43 0.34
CA VAL A 273 -8.81 -10.10 -0.46
C VAL A 273 -8.20 -8.82 0.09
N VAL A 274 -7.04 -8.93 0.73
CA VAL A 274 -6.33 -7.79 1.34
C VAL A 274 -5.61 -6.97 0.28
N MET A 275 -4.81 -7.62 -0.55
CA MET A 275 -4.12 -7.01 -1.68
C MET A 275 -3.61 -8.08 -2.63
N LEU A 276 -3.23 -7.65 -3.84
CA LEU A 276 -2.39 -8.44 -4.72
C LEU A 276 -0.94 -7.95 -4.61
N LEU A 277 0.00 -8.83 -4.90
CA LEU A 277 1.43 -8.50 -4.91
C LEU A 277 2.05 -9.04 -6.20
N ALA A 278 2.51 -8.14 -7.06
CA ALA A 278 3.36 -8.50 -8.18
C ALA A 278 4.75 -8.82 -7.67
N VAL A 279 5.31 -9.98 -8.06
CA VAL A 279 6.62 -10.46 -7.61
C VAL A 279 7.42 -10.92 -8.82
N GLY A 280 8.70 -10.59 -8.89
CA GLY A 280 9.53 -11.03 -10.00
C GLY A 280 11.01 -10.79 -9.82
N ASN A 281 11.77 -11.38 -10.75
CA ASN A 281 13.19 -11.15 -10.86
C ASN A 281 13.50 -9.69 -11.19
N LEU A 282 14.56 -9.17 -10.62
CA LEU A 282 15.03 -7.80 -10.89
C LEU A 282 15.87 -7.78 -12.18
N PRO A 283 15.68 -6.80 -13.06
CA PRO A 283 16.63 -6.54 -14.13
C PRO A 283 17.95 -6.03 -13.56
N PRO A 284 19.06 -6.07 -14.32
CA PRO A 284 20.37 -5.58 -13.85
C PRO A 284 20.31 -4.13 -13.34
N HIS A 285 19.59 -3.28 -14.04
CA HIS A 285 19.36 -1.87 -13.67
C HIS A 285 17.87 -1.53 -13.82
N TYR A 286 17.36 -0.72 -12.92
CA TYR A 286 15.97 -0.27 -12.94
C TYR A 286 15.80 1.03 -12.15
N THR A 287 14.68 1.70 -12.37
CA THR A 287 14.31 2.90 -11.63
C THR A 287 13.07 2.65 -10.78
N VAL A 288 12.95 3.38 -9.69
CA VAL A 288 11.81 3.31 -8.78
C VAL A 288 11.18 4.68 -8.59
N ALA A 289 9.92 4.71 -8.21
CA ALA A 289 9.28 5.95 -7.78
C ALA A 289 9.98 6.48 -6.51
N HIS A 290 10.24 7.78 -6.48
CA HIS A 290 10.94 8.43 -5.37
C HIS A 290 10.21 8.19 -4.03
N SER A 291 8.89 8.33 -4.02
CA SER A 291 8.00 8.04 -2.88
C SER A 291 8.52 8.63 -1.56
N PRO A 292 8.53 9.97 -1.41
CA PRO A 292 9.04 10.64 -0.23
C PRO A 292 8.33 10.17 1.05
N ARG A 293 9.01 10.25 2.17
CA ARG A 293 8.47 9.89 3.47
C ARG A 293 7.96 11.12 4.19
N ARG A 294 6.92 10.92 4.99
CA ARG A 294 6.40 11.94 5.89
C ARG A 294 7.48 12.31 6.92
N PRO A 295 7.65 13.58 7.27
CA PRO A 295 8.56 14.00 8.33
C PRO A 295 8.20 13.33 9.68
N LEU A 296 9.23 13.04 10.48
CA LEU A 296 9.05 12.33 11.74
C LEU A 296 8.07 13.05 12.70
N HIS A 297 8.18 14.37 12.79
CA HIS A 297 7.35 15.18 13.70
C HIS A 297 5.86 15.19 13.33
N GLU A 298 5.51 14.86 12.07
CA GLU A 298 4.11 14.67 11.66
C GLU A 298 3.60 13.24 11.93
N ALA A 299 4.52 12.29 12.06
CA ALA A 299 4.20 10.88 12.25
C ALA A 299 4.22 10.47 13.73
N LEU A 300 5.13 11.07 14.53
CA LEU A 300 5.29 10.83 15.96
C LEU A 300 4.71 12.00 16.74
N GLN A 301 3.73 11.71 17.57
CA GLN A 301 3.15 12.64 18.53
C GLN A 301 3.37 12.11 19.94
N TRP A 302 3.99 12.90 20.78
CA TRP A 302 4.17 12.58 22.19
C TRP A 302 2.89 12.94 22.96
N LEU A 303 2.35 12.00 23.72
CA LEU A 303 1.21 12.27 24.62
C LEU A 303 1.66 13.01 25.88
N ASP A 304 2.92 12.85 26.23
CA ASP A 304 3.64 13.55 27.30
C ASP A 304 4.92 14.18 26.72
N ALA A 305 5.49 15.16 27.40
CA ALA A 305 6.74 15.76 26.96
C ALA A 305 7.89 14.74 27.11
N PRO A 306 8.70 14.49 26.05
CA PRO A 306 9.87 13.65 26.17
C PRO A 306 10.86 14.24 27.20
N PRO A 307 11.61 13.42 27.98
CA PRO A 307 12.48 13.86 29.05
C PRO A 307 13.41 15.01 28.67
N ASP A 308 14.04 14.93 27.52
CA ASP A 308 15.00 15.94 27.02
C ASP A 308 14.36 17.30 26.67
N GLN A 309 13.04 17.36 26.48
CA GLN A 309 12.31 18.62 26.23
C GLN A 309 11.71 19.23 27.48
N ALA A 310 11.57 18.46 28.55
CA ALA A 310 11.11 18.94 29.83
C ALA A 310 12.17 19.85 30.48
N GLU A 311 13.46 19.55 30.31
CA GLU A 311 14.56 20.35 30.83
C GLU A 311 14.75 21.71 30.13
N SER A 312 14.46 21.78 28.81
CA SER A 312 14.58 23.02 28.03
C SER A 312 13.49 24.07 28.36
N ARG A 313 12.32 23.62 28.86
CA ARG A 313 11.22 24.52 29.26
C ARG A 313 11.43 25.14 30.68
N SER A 314 12.24 24.52 31.50
CA SER A 314 12.54 25.02 32.85
C SER A 314 13.61 26.14 32.88
N LEU A 315 14.24 26.43 31.73
CA LEU A 315 15.32 27.42 31.59
C LEU A 315 14.91 28.72 30.86
N SER A 316 13.61 28.95 30.62
CA SER A 316 13.17 30.27 30.17
C SER A 316 13.05 31.20 31.36
N PRO A 317 13.93 32.22 31.53
CA PRO A 317 13.78 33.19 32.59
C PRO A 317 12.53 34.03 32.29
N CYS A 318 11.68 34.20 33.32
CA CYS A 318 10.70 35.28 33.34
C CYS A 318 11.47 36.61 33.14
N VAL A 319 11.32 37.18 31.96
CA VAL A 319 11.71 38.58 31.73
C VAL A 319 10.51 39.40 32.19
N SER A 320 10.73 40.07 33.31
CA SER A 320 9.91 41.12 33.89
C SER A 320 9.72 42.31 32.94
#